data_a02997345196a271db0f3e4ba8a9d729
#
_entry.id   a02997345196a271db0f3e4ba8a9d729
#
_cell.length_a   1.000
_cell.length_b   1.000
_cell.length_c   1.000
_cell.angle_alpha   90.00
_cell.angle_beta   90.00
_cell.angle_gamma   90.00
#
_symmetry.space_group_name_H-M   'P 1'
#
loop_
_entity.id
_entity.type
_entity.pdbx_description
1 polymer ?
#
loop_
_entity_poly.entity_id
_entity_poly.type
_entity_poly.pdbx_seq_one_letter_code
_entity_poly.pdbx_strand_id
1 'polypeptide(L)'
;MKKLSFSLVSLSLIMAILSSCGSSGSTSTEEPDIPTPTPTPEVKIPISLNVGMPITRATDTGYESGDKIGLYVVNYINGSASNLKQSGNHVDNMSFTYSGTWTPATPIYWLDDKTHADFYCYYPYAKVTDITAHAFNIQADQSTLAGYKASEFLFGKKSNVTPTESAISITTNHLMSCAIIKVAAGNGFTAESLAAAEVSVKLNNLKTASTINLATGAISATGNAQSITPYYIDGSYKALVVPQTVNAENFITVTVDGRDYNLNKEFTFQSGKRHTFTVTLSKTSNGVNVSIGAWEDDEIDNGGTAE
;
A
#
# COMPACT_ATOMS: atom_id res chain seq x y z
N MET A 1 48.36 -16.23 24.28
CA MET A 1 49.59 -16.62 23.60
C MET A 1 49.28 -16.80 22.11
N LYS A 2 49.84 -16.11 21.33
CA LYS A 2 50.62 -15.91 20.11
C LYS A 2 49.98 -14.85 19.22
N LYS A 3 50.63 -13.73 19.21
CA LYS A 3 50.65 -12.70 18.17
C LYS A 3 51.40 -13.27 16.96
N LEU A 4 50.97 -12.93 15.76
CA LEU A 4 51.90 -12.79 14.63
C LEU A 4 51.47 -11.62 13.75
N SER A 5 52.40 -10.69 13.66
CA SER A 5 52.52 -9.52 12.83
C SER A 5 53.35 -9.87 11.59
N PHE A 6 53.25 -9.04 10.55
CA PHE A 6 54.21 -8.84 9.46
C PHE A 6 53.47 -8.68 8.12
N SER A 7 53.76 -7.80 7.19
CA SER A 7 54.82 -6.81 7.02
C SER A 7 54.49 -5.96 5.78
N LEU A 8 54.80 -4.70 5.84
CA LEU A 8 54.88 -3.76 4.71
C LEU A 8 56.03 -4.18 3.77
N VAL A 9 55.78 -4.12 2.46
CA VAL A 9 56.87 -4.00 1.48
C VAL A 9 56.59 -2.76 0.63
N SER A 10 57.41 -1.77 0.83
CA SER A 10 57.60 -0.61 -0.02
C SER A 10 58.60 -0.94 -1.10
N LEU A 11 58.32 -0.61 -2.36
CA LEU A 11 59.35 -0.68 -3.40
C LEU A 11 59.48 0.68 -4.08
N SER A 12 60.66 1.20 -3.95
CA SER A 12 61.12 2.54 -4.34
C SER A 12 61.43 2.58 -5.85
N LEU A 13 61.09 3.72 -6.41
CA LEU A 13 61.32 4.21 -7.77
C LEU A 13 62.80 4.56 -7.97
N ILE A 14 63.40 4.11 -9.05
CA ILE A 14 64.70 4.59 -9.53
C ILE A 14 64.49 5.39 -10.82
N MET A 15 64.84 6.66 -10.75
CA MET A 15 64.89 7.62 -11.83
C MET A 15 66.24 7.56 -12.51
N ALA A 16 66.26 7.31 -13.80
CA ALA A 16 67.49 7.49 -14.62
C ALA A 16 67.27 8.58 -15.64
N ILE A 17 68.05 9.65 -15.49
CA ILE A 17 68.16 10.76 -16.44
C ILE A 17 69.29 10.47 -17.39
N LEU A 18 69.04 10.48 -18.65
CA LEU A 18 70.06 10.54 -19.68
C LEU A 18 69.79 11.74 -20.61
N SER A 19 70.60 12.77 -20.43
CA SER A 19 70.73 13.87 -21.38
C SER A 19 71.54 13.40 -22.61
N SER A 20 70.97 13.61 -23.77
CA SER A 20 71.79 13.60 -25.03
C SER A 20 71.33 14.77 -25.90
N CYS A 21 72.23 15.68 -26.14
CA CYS A 21 72.11 16.79 -27.03
C CYS A 21 72.43 16.34 -28.45
N GLY A 22 71.60 16.64 -29.43
CA GLY A 22 71.84 16.38 -30.87
C GLY A 22 70.91 17.24 -31.71
N SER A 23 71.46 18.32 -32.24
CA SER A 23 70.82 19.26 -33.15
C SER A 23 70.70 18.65 -34.56
N SER A 24 69.49 18.64 -35.10
CA SER A 24 69.28 18.83 -36.54
C SER A 24 67.78 19.03 -36.81
N GLY A 25 67.45 20.04 -37.61
CA GLY A 25 66.08 20.47 -37.86
C GLY A 25 65.24 19.44 -38.63
N SER A 26 64.00 19.33 -38.21
CA SER A 26 62.95 18.78 -39.04
C SER A 26 61.67 19.56 -38.79
N THR A 27 61.02 19.94 -39.87
CA THR A 27 59.71 20.55 -39.96
C THR A 27 58.69 19.81 -39.09
N SER A 28 58.17 20.53 -38.09
CA SER A 28 56.98 20.09 -37.29
C SER A 28 55.74 20.15 -38.17
N THR A 29 55.31 19.01 -38.67
CA THR A 29 53.91 18.86 -39.07
C THR A 29 53.11 18.80 -37.78
N GLU A 30 52.43 19.87 -37.41
CA GLU A 30 51.41 19.88 -36.37
C GLU A 30 50.31 18.92 -36.82
N GLU A 31 50.15 17.80 -36.11
CA GLU A 31 49.02 16.92 -36.23
C GLU A 31 47.78 17.73 -35.77
N PRO A 32 46.70 17.78 -36.55
CA PRO A 32 45.53 18.58 -36.14
C PRO A 32 44.98 18.03 -34.85
N ASP A 33 44.89 18.89 -33.83
CA ASP A 33 44.22 18.63 -32.55
C ASP A 33 42.78 18.17 -32.86
N ILE A 34 42.53 16.87 -32.79
CA ILE A 34 41.17 16.30 -32.86
C ILE A 34 40.48 16.73 -31.56
N PRO A 35 39.47 17.62 -31.61
CA PRO A 35 38.78 18.03 -30.41
C PRO A 35 38.17 16.79 -29.73
N THR A 36 38.60 16.53 -28.51
CA THR A 36 37.98 15.50 -27.65
C THR A 36 36.47 15.76 -27.62
N PRO A 37 35.62 14.79 -28.01
CA PRO A 37 34.18 15.03 -28.02
C PRO A 37 33.73 15.39 -26.59
N THR A 38 33.17 16.60 -26.44
CA THR A 38 32.55 17.03 -25.21
C THR A 38 31.46 16.00 -24.88
N PRO A 39 31.44 15.38 -23.70
CA PRO A 39 30.40 14.41 -23.34
C PRO A 39 29.04 15.11 -23.46
N THR A 40 28.19 14.60 -24.35
CA THR A 40 26.81 15.04 -24.46
C THR A 40 26.16 14.81 -23.11
N PRO A 41 25.49 15.81 -22.50
CA PRO A 41 24.81 15.61 -21.21
C PRO A 41 23.81 14.49 -21.37
N GLU A 42 23.91 13.48 -20.48
CA GLU A 42 22.99 12.37 -20.42
C GLU A 42 21.60 12.91 -20.08
N VAL A 43 20.66 12.81 -21.01
CA VAL A 43 19.28 13.27 -20.80
C VAL A 43 18.60 12.24 -19.89
N LYS A 44 18.44 12.59 -18.61
CA LYS A 44 17.75 11.75 -17.65
C LYS A 44 16.24 11.85 -17.85
N ILE A 45 15.58 10.73 -18.12
CA ILE A 45 14.13 10.64 -18.27
C ILE A 45 13.51 10.64 -16.85
N PRO A 46 12.66 11.63 -16.48
CA PRO A 46 12.06 11.66 -15.15
C PRO A 46 10.97 10.60 -15.02
N ILE A 47 10.81 10.04 -13.81
CA ILE A 47 9.70 9.15 -13.47
C ILE A 47 8.55 9.98 -12.89
N SER A 48 7.43 10.02 -13.60
CA SER A 48 6.18 10.65 -13.16
C SER A 48 5.10 9.59 -12.96
N LEU A 49 4.18 9.81 -12.00
CA LEU A 49 3.13 8.87 -11.65
C LEU A 49 1.73 9.46 -11.85
N ASN A 50 0.82 8.59 -12.28
CA ASN A 50 -0.63 8.76 -12.18
C ASN A 50 -1.18 7.58 -11.38
N VAL A 51 -1.32 7.75 -10.05
CA VAL A 51 -1.84 6.70 -9.16
C VAL A 51 -3.30 6.97 -8.87
N GLY A 52 -4.15 6.01 -9.17
CA GLY A 52 -5.59 6.05 -8.95
C GLY A 52 -6.10 4.83 -8.19
N MET A 53 -7.32 4.94 -7.69
CA MET A 53 -8.11 3.84 -7.14
C MET A 53 -9.20 3.45 -8.13
N PRO A 54 -9.71 2.20 -8.13
CA PRO A 54 -10.91 1.86 -8.85
C PRO A 54 -12.06 2.77 -8.35
N ILE A 55 -12.80 3.37 -9.28
CA ILE A 55 -14.00 4.16 -8.92
C ILE A 55 -15.09 3.16 -8.52
N THR A 56 -15.19 2.86 -7.23
CA THR A 56 -16.31 2.10 -6.67
C THR A 56 -17.45 3.06 -6.35
N ARG A 57 -18.69 2.71 -6.72
CA ARG A 57 -19.86 3.54 -6.48
C ARG A 57 -20.08 3.70 -4.97
N ALA A 58 -20.27 4.94 -4.54
CA ALA A 58 -20.59 5.44 -3.22
C ALA A 58 -19.41 5.62 -2.25
N THR A 59 -19.02 6.88 -2.04
CA THR A 59 -18.30 7.47 -0.90
C THR A 59 -16.83 7.17 -0.68
N ASP A 60 -16.18 6.30 -1.43
CA ASP A 60 -14.73 6.21 -1.40
C ASP A 60 -14.18 7.26 -2.36
N THR A 61 -14.03 8.46 -1.85
CA THR A 61 -13.41 9.58 -2.54
C THR A 61 -11.95 9.23 -2.74
N GLY A 62 -11.45 9.41 -3.96
CA GLY A 62 -10.05 9.21 -4.30
C GLY A 62 -9.07 9.87 -3.32
N TYR A 63 -7.82 9.92 -3.67
CA TYR A 63 -6.79 10.57 -2.84
C TYR A 63 -7.11 12.03 -2.57
N GLU A 64 -6.81 12.48 -1.36
CA GLU A 64 -7.00 13.86 -0.89
C GLU A 64 -5.67 14.61 -0.89
N SER A 65 -5.73 15.93 -0.98
CA SER A 65 -4.51 16.76 -0.90
C SER A 65 -3.79 16.53 0.41
N GLY A 66 -2.51 16.18 0.33
CA GLY A 66 -1.67 15.82 1.47
C GLY A 66 -1.48 14.32 1.66
N ASP A 67 -2.28 13.48 0.99
CA ASP A 67 -2.05 12.03 1.00
C ASP A 67 -0.67 11.67 0.48
N LYS A 68 -0.07 10.63 1.08
CA LYS A 68 1.27 10.17 0.71
C LYS A 68 1.27 8.68 0.40
N ILE A 69 1.90 8.34 -0.70
CA ILE A 69 2.18 6.95 -1.10
C ILE A 69 3.66 6.65 -1.01
N GLY A 70 4.01 5.37 -0.83
CA GLY A 70 5.36 4.85 -0.96
C GLY A 70 5.55 4.15 -2.30
N LEU A 71 6.67 4.41 -2.93
CA LEU A 71 7.04 3.80 -4.22
C LEU A 71 8.38 3.08 -4.12
N TYR A 72 8.41 1.87 -4.64
CA TYR A 72 9.64 1.16 -4.99
C TYR A 72 9.69 0.97 -6.51
N VAL A 73 10.90 1.07 -7.08
CA VAL A 73 11.16 0.77 -8.50
C VAL A 73 12.28 -0.26 -8.58
N VAL A 74 12.03 -1.34 -9.29
CA VAL A 74 12.96 -2.46 -9.43
C VAL A 74 13.28 -2.68 -10.89
N ASN A 75 14.52 -2.39 -11.29
CA ASN A 75 14.95 -2.56 -12.67
C ASN A 75 15.09 -4.04 -13.04
N TYR A 76 14.83 -4.33 -14.29
CA TYR A 76 15.12 -5.64 -14.90
C TYR A 76 16.64 -5.83 -15.06
N ILE A 77 17.10 -7.04 -14.91
CA ILE A 77 18.50 -7.42 -15.13
C ILE A 77 18.53 -8.41 -16.29
N ASN A 78 19.30 -8.09 -17.34
CA ASN A 78 19.41 -8.90 -18.56
C ASN A 78 18.03 -9.28 -19.15
N GLY A 79 17.08 -8.33 -19.15
CA GLY A 79 15.73 -8.51 -19.66
C GLY A 79 14.79 -9.34 -18.76
N SER A 80 15.21 -9.70 -17.55
CA SER A 80 14.43 -10.46 -16.59
C SER A 80 14.02 -9.62 -15.38
N ALA A 81 12.79 -9.85 -14.88
CA ALA A 81 12.32 -9.20 -13.67
C ALA A 81 13.19 -9.56 -12.46
N SER A 82 13.47 -8.58 -11.62
CA SER A 82 14.18 -8.76 -10.36
C SER A 82 13.19 -8.73 -9.19
N ASN A 83 13.57 -9.34 -8.06
CA ASN A 83 12.76 -9.31 -6.85
C ASN A 83 12.88 -7.96 -6.16
N LEU A 84 11.75 -7.48 -5.61
CA LEU A 84 11.74 -6.35 -4.69
C LEU A 84 12.57 -6.72 -3.45
N LYS A 85 13.44 -5.80 -3.03
CA LYS A 85 14.31 -5.94 -1.85
C LYS A 85 13.96 -4.86 -0.83
N GLN A 86 14.38 -5.06 0.42
CA GLN A 86 14.27 -4.07 1.49
C GLN A 86 15.02 -2.77 1.15
N SER A 87 16.16 -2.89 0.47
CA SER A 87 16.98 -1.78 -0.01
C SER A 87 17.87 -2.21 -1.18
N GLY A 88 18.43 -1.23 -1.90
CA GLY A 88 19.26 -1.48 -3.08
C GLY A 88 18.44 -1.80 -4.33
N ASN A 89 17.18 -1.36 -4.38
CA ASN A 89 16.40 -1.28 -5.61
C ASN A 89 16.84 -0.02 -6.39
N HIS A 90 16.30 0.18 -7.56
CA HIS A 90 16.52 1.42 -8.30
C HIS A 90 15.95 2.64 -7.55
N VAL A 91 14.76 2.46 -6.96
CA VAL A 91 14.16 3.43 -6.04
C VAL A 91 13.68 2.66 -4.81
N ASP A 92 14.09 3.14 -3.62
CA ASP A 92 13.71 2.56 -2.33
C ASP A 92 12.74 3.49 -1.60
N ASN A 93 11.51 3.03 -1.42
CA ASN A 93 10.48 3.66 -0.60
C ASN A 93 10.36 5.20 -0.78
N MET A 94 10.33 5.67 -2.03
CA MET A 94 10.18 7.10 -2.33
C MET A 94 8.78 7.57 -1.94
N SER A 95 8.72 8.62 -1.12
CA SER A 95 7.45 9.27 -0.78
C SER A 95 6.98 10.16 -1.91
N PHE A 96 5.73 9.99 -2.34
CA PHE A 96 5.02 10.91 -3.21
C PHE A 96 3.87 11.55 -2.44
N THR A 97 3.67 12.85 -2.61
CA THR A 97 2.56 13.60 -2.01
C THR A 97 1.56 14.00 -3.10
N TYR A 98 0.28 13.83 -2.81
CA TYR A 98 -0.81 14.22 -3.70
C TYR A 98 -1.22 15.69 -3.47
N SER A 99 -1.33 16.45 -4.55
CA SER A 99 -1.87 17.83 -4.56
C SER A 99 -2.59 18.12 -5.88
N GLY A 100 -3.47 17.18 -6.28
CA GLY A 100 -4.04 17.15 -7.63
C GLY A 100 -3.17 16.37 -8.62
N THR A 101 -1.87 16.30 -8.36
CA THR A 101 -0.88 15.43 -9.03
C THR A 101 0.06 14.83 -7.99
N TRP A 102 0.72 13.73 -8.35
CA TRP A 102 1.69 13.07 -7.49
C TRP A 102 3.09 13.66 -7.66
N THR A 103 3.65 14.19 -6.57
CA THR A 103 4.98 14.82 -6.56
C THR A 103 5.92 14.03 -5.63
N PRO A 104 7.07 13.54 -6.13
CA PRO A 104 8.04 12.84 -5.30
C PRO A 104 8.76 13.80 -4.33
N ALA A 105 9.19 13.30 -3.18
CA ALA A 105 9.97 14.07 -2.21
C ALA A 105 11.31 14.56 -2.79
N THR A 106 11.90 13.77 -3.68
CA THR A 106 13.05 14.14 -4.51
C THR A 106 12.85 13.60 -5.92
N PRO A 107 13.29 14.34 -6.97
CA PRO A 107 13.18 13.87 -8.35
C PRO A 107 13.84 12.50 -8.53
N ILE A 108 13.14 11.58 -9.20
CA ILE A 108 13.64 10.26 -9.58
C ILE A 108 13.59 10.11 -11.10
N TYR A 109 14.49 9.28 -11.62
CA TYR A 109 14.69 9.13 -13.06
C TYR A 109 14.78 7.66 -13.41
N TRP A 110 14.52 7.30 -14.65
CA TRP A 110 14.84 6.00 -15.20
C TRP A 110 16.35 5.74 -15.16
N LEU A 111 16.73 4.46 -15.11
CA LEU A 111 18.15 4.08 -15.16
C LEU A 111 18.80 4.51 -16.47
N ASP A 112 18.10 4.24 -17.56
CA ASP A 112 18.46 4.57 -18.95
C ASP A 112 17.19 4.61 -19.81
N ASP A 113 17.33 4.66 -21.14
CA ASP A 113 16.24 4.70 -22.12
C ASP A 113 15.72 3.32 -22.55
N LYS A 114 16.21 2.23 -21.97
CA LYS A 114 15.95 0.83 -22.39
C LYS A 114 15.57 -0.11 -21.28
N THR A 115 16.11 0.10 -20.08
CA THR A 115 15.93 -0.83 -18.96
C THR A 115 14.51 -0.76 -18.41
N HIS A 116 13.76 -1.85 -18.53
CA HIS A 116 12.42 -1.98 -17.98
C HIS A 116 12.45 -2.01 -16.46
N ALA A 117 11.33 -1.66 -15.83
CA ALA A 117 11.21 -1.72 -14.38
C ALA A 117 9.81 -2.16 -13.93
N ASP A 118 9.76 -2.76 -12.73
CA ASP A 118 8.55 -2.99 -11.95
C ASP A 118 8.36 -1.87 -10.94
N PHE A 119 7.12 -1.42 -10.78
CA PHE A 119 6.70 -0.38 -9.84
C PHE A 119 5.80 -0.99 -8.78
N TYR A 120 6.10 -0.76 -7.50
CA TYR A 120 5.31 -1.19 -6.36
C TYR A 120 4.89 0.03 -5.57
N CYS A 121 3.59 0.26 -5.48
CA CYS A 121 3.00 1.44 -4.86
C CYS A 121 2.10 1.03 -3.69
N TYR A 122 2.15 1.74 -2.58
CA TYR A 122 1.28 1.50 -1.43
C TYR A 122 0.88 2.80 -0.72
N TYR A 123 -0.24 2.76 -0.03
CA TYR A 123 -0.78 3.83 0.81
C TYR A 123 -1.26 3.23 2.15
N PRO A 124 -1.08 3.92 3.27
CA PRO A 124 -0.35 5.19 3.43
C PRO A 124 1.17 5.00 3.45
N TYR A 125 1.91 6.04 3.04
CA TYR A 125 3.37 6.04 3.14
C TYR A 125 3.82 5.86 4.59
N ALA A 126 4.76 4.95 4.79
CA ALA A 126 5.38 4.70 6.09
C ALA A 126 6.86 4.32 5.93
N LYS A 127 7.61 4.37 7.04
CA LYS A 127 8.93 3.74 7.09
C LYS A 127 8.76 2.22 7.08
N VAL A 128 9.30 1.57 6.06
CA VAL A 128 9.27 0.11 5.91
C VAL A 128 10.54 -0.49 6.51
N THR A 129 10.40 -1.41 7.44
CA THR A 129 11.51 -2.16 8.05
C THR A 129 11.61 -3.59 7.53
N ASP A 130 10.52 -4.13 6.99
CA ASP A 130 10.45 -5.44 6.34
C ASP A 130 9.43 -5.39 5.20
N ILE A 131 9.87 -5.55 3.96
CA ILE A 131 8.99 -5.54 2.78
C ILE A 131 8.13 -6.79 2.67
N THR A 132 8.51 -7.88 3.31
CA THR A 132 7.78 -9.16 3.28
C THR A 132 6.73 -9.26 4.38
N ALA A 133 6.87 -8.46 5.43
CA ALA A 133 6.00 -8.43 6.60
C ALA A 133 5.83 -7.00 7.16
N HIS A 134 5.50 -6.05 6.28
CA HIS A 134 5.23 -4.67 6.69
C HIS A 134 4.05 -4.62 7.66
N ALA A 135 4.30 -4.14 8.90
CA ALA A 135 3.27 -4.08 9.93
C ALA A 135 2.29 -2.93 9.65
N PHE A 136 1.00 -3.23 9.71
CA PHE A 136 -0.07 -2.24 9.62
C PHE A 136 -1.20 -2.61 10.58
N ASN A 137 -1.74 -1.60 11.29
CA ASN A 137 -2.83 -1.77 12.24
C ASN A 137 -4.00 -0.88 11.85
N ILE A 138 -5.18 -1.46 11.70
CA ILE A 138 -6.41 -0.70 11.63
C ILE A 138 -6.77 -0.15 13.01
N GLN A 139 -7.55 0.93 13.06
CA GLN A 139 -8.04 1.48 14.32
C GLN A 139 -9.15 0.59 14.90
N ALA A 140 -9.11 0.32 16.20
CA ALA A 140 -10.22 -0.33 16.91
C ALA A 140 -11.43 0.61 17.04
N ASP A 141 -11.17 1.89 17.22
CA ASP A 141 -12.18 2.94 17.16
C ASP A 141 -12.18 3.59 15.77
N GLN A 142 -13.15 3.20 14.96
CA GLN A 142 -13.44 3.78 13.65
C GLN A 142 -14.72 4.60 13.66
N SER A 143 -15.23 5.00 14.83
CA SER A 143 -16.48 5.78 14.96
C SER A 143 -16.44 7.15 14.29
N THR A 144 -15.24 7.65 14.00
CA THR A 144 -15.02 8.90 13.26
C THR A 144 -14.53 8.64 11.83
N LEU A 145 -14.77 9.57 10.92
CA LEU A 145 -14.23 9.52 9.55
C LEU A 145 -12.70 9.39 9.56
N ALA A 146 -12.00 10.05 10.48
CA ALA A 146 -10.55 9.99 10.61
C ALA A 146 -10.09 8.59 11.01
N GLY A 147 -10.74 7.94 12.00
CA GLY A 147 -10.43 6.57 12.42
C GLY A 147 -10.71 5.55 11.31
N TYR A 148 -11.82 5.73 10.58
CA TYR A 148 -12.15 4.91 9.42
C TYR A 148 -11.07 5.04 8.32
N LYS A 149 -10.74 6.27 7.89
CA LYS A 149 -9.71 6.52 6.87
C LYS A 149 -8.32 6.03 7.29
N ALA A 150 -7.94 6.19 8.56
CA ALA A 150 -6.66 5.71 9.09
C ALA A 150 -6.54 4.17 9.09
N SER A 151 -7.64 3.46 8.87
CA SER A 151 -7.69 2.00 8.77
C SER A 151 -7.54 1.48 7.33
N GLU A 152 -7.39 2.35 6.34
CA GLU A 152 -7.25 1.97 4.94
C GLU A 152 -5.80 1.64 4.58
N PHE A 153 -5.63 0.58 3.79
CA PHE A 153 -4.36 0.26 3.15
C PHE A 153 -4.60 -0.13 1.69
N LEU A 154 -3.89 0.55 0.79
CA LEU A 154 -3.97 0.33 -0.64
C LEU A 154 -2.64 -0.21 -1.17
N PHE A 155 -2.72 -1.08 -2.16
CA PHE A 155 -1.54 -1.64 -2.82
C PHE A 155 -1.77 -1.72 -4.33
N GLY A 156 -0.73 -1.39 -5.11
CA GLY A 156 -0.73 -1.53 -6.57
C GLY A 156 0.64 -1.91 -7.10
N LYS A 157 0.65 -2.70 -8.16
CA LYS A 157 1.85 -3.09 -8.88
C LYS A 157 1.67 -2.84 -10.38
N LYS A 158 2.67 -2.28 -11.02
CA LYS A 158 2.77 -2.20 -12.49
C LYS A 158 4.08 -2.82 -12.92
N SER A 159 4.01 -3.91 -13.68
CA SER A 159 5.20 -4.67 -14.07
C SER A 159 5.60 -4.38 -15.52
N ASN A 160 6.88 -4.61 -15.81
CA ASN A 160 7.45 -4.58 -17.16
C ASN A 160 7.23 -3.25 -17.89
N VAL A 161 7.39 -2.13 -17.18
CA VAL A 161 7.22 -0.80 -17.76
C VAL A 161 8.50 -0.39 -18.51
N THR A 162 8.36 0.03 -19.76
CA THR A 162 9.43 0.62 -20.55
C THR A 162 9.67 2.08 -20.14
N PRO A 163 10.90 2.59 -20.23
CA PRO A 163 11.18 4.01 -20.01
C PRO A 163 10.28 4.90 -20.85
N THR A 164 9.71 5.94 -20.23
CA THR A 164 8.77 6.87 -20.87
C THR A 164 8.80 8.23 -20.16
N GLU A 165 8.55 9.30 -20.90
CA GLU A 165 8.33 10.64 -20.36
C GLU A 165 6.88 10.83 -19.84
N SER A 166 5.96 9.96 -20.28
CA SER A 166 4.57 9.99 -19.84
C SER A 166 4.45 9.48 -18.40
N ALA A 167 3.44 9.98 -17.67
CA ALA A 167 3.15 9.50 -16.33
C ALA A 167 2.72 8.02 -16.34
N ILE A 168 3.34 7.22 -15.46
CA ILE A 168 3.06 5.79 -15.30
C ILE A 168 1.75 5.64 -14.54
N SER A 169 0.76 5.04 -15.18
CA SER A 169 -0.53 4.74 -14.53
C SER A 169 -0.42 3.50 -13.68
N ILE A 170 -0.71 3.64 -12.37
CA ILE A 170 -0.77 2.55 -11.39
C ILE A 170 -2.15 2.56 -10.74
N THR A 171 -2.87 1.44 -10.81
CA THR A 171 -4.11 1.24 -10.06
C THR A 171 -3.78 0.59 -8.73
N THR A 172 -4.21 1.22 -7.63
CA THR A 172 -4.11 0.65 -6.28
C THR A 172 -5.45 0.05 -5.88
N ASN A 173 -5.42 -1.08 -5.19
CA ASN A 173 -6.59 -1.80 -4.72
C ASN A 173 -6.62 -1.82 -3.18
N HIS A 174 -7.82 -1.86 -2.60
CA HIS A 174 -8.01 -2.03 -1.18
C HIS A 174 -7.46 -3.39 -0.72
N LEU A 175 -6.66 -3.42 0.34
CA LEU A 175 -6.25 -4.67 0.98
C LEU A 175 -7.16 -5.03 2.15
N MET A 176 -7.81 -4.04 2.78
CA MET A 176 -8.78 -4.28 3.83
C MET A 176 -10.10 -4.80 3.25
N SER A 177 -10.88 -5.46 4.09
CA SER A 177 -12.28 -5.78 3.83
C SER A 177 -13.16 -4.69 4.43
N CYS A 178 -14.29 -4.38 3.81
CA CYS A 178 -15.26 -3.43 4.36
C CYS A 178 -16.51 -4.17 4.87
N ALA A 179 -16.79 -4.07 6.16
CA ALA A 179 -18.04 -4.52 6.77
C ALA A 179 -19.05 -3.37 6.76
N ILE A 180 -20.25 -3.63 6.25
CA ILE A 180 -21.39 -2.68 6.25
C ILE A 180 -22.51 -3.33 7.05
N ILE A 181 -22.88 -2.74 8.19
CA ILE A 181 -23.93 -3.26 9.05
C ILE A 181 -25.16 -2.36 8.95
N LYS A 182 -26.28 -2.94 8.54
CA LYS A 182 -27.60 -2.31 8.52
C LYS A 182 -28.42 -2.90 9.66
N VAL A 183 -29.01 -2.07 10.51
CA VAL A 183 -29.89 -2.50 11.60
C VAL A 183 -31.33 -2.38 11.13
N ALA A 184 -32.09 -3.45 11.24
CA ALA A 184 -33.49 -3.52 10.82
C ALA A 184 -34.42 -3.91 11.97
N ALA A 185 -35.65 -3.39 11.94
CA ALA A 185 -36.69 -3.74 12.89
C ALA A 185 -37.28 -5.13 12.58
N GLY A 186 -37.35 -5.97 13.59
CA GLY A 186 -38.11 -7.23 13.58
C GLY A 186 -39.17 -7.24 14.67
N ASN A 187 -39.57 -8.43 15.14
CA ASN A 187 -40.63 -8.56 16.12
C ASN A 187 -40.36 -7.75 17.39
N GLY A 188 -41.33 -6.88 17.76
CA GLY A 188 -41.25 -6.02 18.94
C GLY A 188 -40.48 -4.71 18.75
N PHE A 189 -40.00 -4.45 17.53
CA PHE A 189 -39.45 -3.16 17.09
C PHE A 189 -40.23 -2.63 15.89
N THR A 190 -40.30 -1.32 15.75
CA THR A 190 -40.71 -0.63 14.52
C THR A 190 -39.55 0.24 14.04
N ALA A 191 -39.60 0.67 12.78
CA ALA A 191 -38.59 1.58 12.24
C ALA A 191 -38.52 2.89 13.06
N GLU A 192 -39.69 3.40 13.48
CA GLU A 192 -39.81 4.63 14.30
C GLU A 192 -39.19 4.42 15.69
N SER A 193 -39.42 3.25 16.33
CA SER A 193 -38.86 2.93 17.66
C SER A 193 -37.34 2.81 17.62
N LEU A 194 -36.77 2.24 16.54
CA LEU A 194 -35.32 2.16 16.36
C LEU A 194 -34.72 3.53 16.02
N ALA A 195 -35.40 4.34 15.23
CA ALA A 195 -34.93 5.69 14.91
C ALA A 195 -34.91 6.63 16.13
N ALA A 196 -35.78 6.37 17.14
CA ALA A 196 -35.83 7.12 18.38
C ALA A 196 -34.90 6.60 19.49
N ALA A 197 -34.39 5.37 19.35
CA ALA A 197 -33.54 4.70 20.34
C ALA A 197 -32.07 5.12 20.21
N GLU A 198 -31.31 5.00 21.30
CA GLU A 198 -29.86 5.05 21.26
C GLU A 198 -29.32 3.71 20.73
N VAL A 199 -28.83 3.71 19.49
CA VAL A 199 -28.29 2.50 18.83
C VAL A 199 -26.79 2.60 18.64
N SER A 200 -26.05 1.60 19.09
CA SER A 200 -24.63 1.44 18.80
C SER A 200 -24.32 0.04 18.29
N VAL A 201 -23.22 -0.08 17.55
CA VAL A 201 -22.79 -1.35 16.95
C VAL A 201 -21.32 -1.61 17.27
N LYS A 202 -20.97 -2.87 17.52
CA LYS A 202 -19.59 -3.35 17.62
C LYS A 202 -19.41 -4.61 16.77
N LEU A 203 -18.28 -4.70 16.11
CA LEU A 203 -17.79 -5.96 15.54
C LEU A 203 -16.77 -6.54 16.51
N ASN A 204 -16.93 -7.78 16.92
CA ASN A 204 -16.14 -8.40 17.98
C ASN A 204 -15.24 -9.53 17.43
N ASN A 205 -14.26 -9.92 18.24
CA ASN A 205 -13.36 -11.06 17.97
C ASN A 205 -12.52 -10.86 16.69
N LEU A 206 -12.18 -9.61 16.35
CA LEU A 206 -11.41 -9.26 15.19
C LEU A 206 -9.97 -8.86 15.56
N LYS A 207 -9.00 -9.44 14.86
CA LYS A 207 -7.61 -8.96 14.92
C LYS A 207 -7.51 -7.66 14.13
N THR A 208 -6.90 -6.64 14.72
CA THR A 208 -6.71 -5.33 14.09
C THR A 208 -5.29 -5.12 13.59
N ALA A 209 -4.35 -5.94 14.04
CA ALA A 209 -2.98 -5.93 13.53
C ALA A 209 -2.85 -6.84 12.30
N SER A 210 -1.97 -6.45 11.37
CA SER A 210 -1.67 -7.23 10.18
C SER A 210 -0.20 -7.11 9.78
N THR A 211 0.23 -8.03 8.93
CA THR A 211 1.46 -7.95 8.15
C THR A 211 1.13 -8.00 6.66
N ILE A 212 1.81 -7.17 5.89
CA ILE A 212 1.58 -7.00 4.44
C ILE A 212 2.89 -7.26 3.70
N ASN A 213 2.85 -8.13 2.71
CA ASN A 213 3.95 -8.35 1.80
C ASN A 213 3.87 -7.31 0.65
N LEU A 214 4.76 -6.32 0.64
CA LEU A 214 4.78 -5.25 -0.35
C LEU A 214 5.26 -5.69 -1.75
N ALA A 215 5.78 -6.91 -1.90
CA ALA A 215 6.09 -7.45 -3.21
C ALA A 215 4.86 -8.06 -3.91
N THR A 216 3.85 -8.48 -3.14
CA THR A 216 2.70 -9.25 -3.65
C THR A 216 1.34 -8.64 -3.30
N GLY A 217 1.27 -7.77 -2.28
CA GLY A 217 0.01 -7.29 -1.69
C GLY A 217 -0.68 -8.33 -0.78
N ALA A 218 -0.05 -9.46 -0.50
CA ALA A 218 -0.61 -10.45 0.44
C ALA A 218 -0.67 -9.88 1.85
N ILE A 219 -1.82 -10.06 2.53
CA ILE A 219 -2.07 -9.57 3.88
C ILE A 219 -2.44 -10.74 4.80
N SER A 220 -1.99 -10.67 6.05
CA SER A 220 -2.30 -11.65 7.09
C SER A 220 -2.63 -10.97 8.40
N ALA A 221 -3.74 -11.36 9.04
CA ALA A 221 -4.15 -10.86 10.35
C ALA A 221 -3.26 -11.44 11.46
N THR A 222 -2.80 -10.59 12.37
CA THR A 222 -1.91 -10.94 13.48
C THR A 222 -2.41 -10.36 14.80
N GLY A 223 -1.75 -10.72 15.92
CA GLY A 223 -2.07 -10.19 17.24
C GLY A 223 -3.33 -10.79 17.85
N ASN A 224 -3.82 -10.15 18.91
CA ASN A 224 -5.00 -10.56 19.66
C ASN A 224 -6.27 -9.97 19.06
N ALA A 225 -7.38 -10.70 19.20
CA ALA A 225 -8.70 -10.22 18.83
C ALA A 225 -9.20 -9.14 19.80
N GLN A 226 -9.93 -8.16 19.25
CA GLN A 226 -10.58 -7.10 20.00
C GLN A 226 -11.87 -6.66 19.28
N SER A 227 -12.60 -5.71 19.84
CA SER A 227 -13.79 -5.15 19.23
C SER A 227 -13.43 -3.93 18.38
N ILE A 228 -14.17 -3.74 17.28
CA ILE A 228 -14.11 -2.55 16.43
C ILE A 228 -15.43 -1.79 16.58
N THR A 229 -15.33 -0.47 16.83
CA THR A 229 -16.46 0.46 16.77
C THR A 229 -16.53 1.07 15.38
N PRO A 230 -17.59 0.77 14.59
CA PRO A 230 -17.69 1.21 13.21
C PRO A 230 -18.09 2.69 13.07
N TYR A 231 -17.85 3.27 11.88
CA TYR A 231 -18.29 4.59 11.48
C TYR A 231 -19.75 4.55 11.04
N TYR A 232 -20.59 5.42 11.63
CA TYR A 232 -22.00 5.55 11.23
C TYR A 232 -22.13 6.62 10.15
N ILE A 233 -22.66 6.23 9.00
CA ILE A 233 -22.91 7.10 7.85
C ILE A 233 -24.05 6.55 6.99
N ASP A 234 -24.92 7.44 6.51
CA ASP A 234 -26.03 7.11 5.58
C ASP A 234 -26.91 5.94 6.06
N GLY A 235 -27.23 5.91 7.35
CA GLY A 235 -28.09 4.88 7.94
C GLY A 235 -27.41 3.50 8.09
N SER A 236 -26.10 3.41 7.93
CA SER A 236 -25.33 2.18 8.05
C SER A 236 -24.07 2.38 8.89
N TYR A 237 -23.61 1.31 9.52
CA TYR A 237 -22.34 1.27 10.25
C TYR A 237 -21.30 0.62 9.36
N LYS A 238 -20.18 1.31 9.09
CA LYS A 238 -19.08 0.84 8.22
C LYS A 238 -17.79 0.67 9.00
N ALA A 239 -17.08 -0.44 8.78
CA ALA A 239 -15.75 -0.66 9.35
C ALA A 239 -14.82 -1.31 8.33
N LEU A 240 -13.56 -0.88 8.33
CA LEU A 240 -12.49 -1.60 7.66
C LEU A 240 -11.95 -2.69 8.58
N VAL A 241 -11.82 -3.88 8.04
CA VAL A 241 -11.45 -5.10 8.76
C VAL A 241 -10.26 -5.76 8.07
N VAL A 242 -9.27 -6.19 8.83
CA VAL A 242 -8.19 -7.03 8.27
C VAL A 242 -8.80 -8.35 7.77
N PRO A 243 -8.52 -8.79 6.54
CA PRO A 243 -9.01 -10.06 6.01
C PRO A 243 -8.70 -11.22 6.96
N GLN A 244 -9.75 -11.90 7.45
CA GLN A 244 -9.64 -12.98 8.43
C GLN A 244 -10.96 -13.74 8.56
N THR A 245 -10.91 -14.93 9.15
CA THR A 245 -12.12 -15.65 9.59
C THR A 245 -12.40 -15.31 11.05
N VAL A 246 -13.65 -14.99 11.38
CA VAL A 246 -14.16 -14.83 12.74
C VAL A 246 -15.07 -15.99 13.09
N ASN A 247 -14.99 -16.43 14.34
CA ASN A 247 -15.84 -17.48 14.88
C ASN A 247 -17.27 -16.97 15.10
N ALA A 248 -18.21 -17.92 15.27
CA ALA A 248 -19.63 -17.66 15.38
C ALA A 248 -20.07 -16.89 16.64
N GLU A 249 -19.22 -16.79 17.67
CA GLU A 249 -19.62 -16.23 18.96
C GLU A 249 -19.57 -14.70 18.98
N ASN A 250 -20.73 -14.07 19.26
CA ASN A 250 -20.86 -12.61 19.44
C ASN A 250 -20.16 -11.79 18.34
N PHE A 251 -20.31 -12.18 17.09
CA PHE A 251 -19.62 -11.55 15.97
C PHE A 251 -19.99 -10.07 15.82
N ILE A 252 -21.31 -9.75 15.84
CA ILE A 252 -21.82 -8.37 15.83
C ILE A 252 -22.70 -8.19 17.07
N THR A 253 -22.43 -7.15 17.85
CA THR A 253 -23.31 -6.68 18.94
C THR A 253 -23.98 -5.39 18.50
N VAL A 254 -25.31 -5.36 18.55
CA VAL A 254 -26.12 -4.14 18.43
C VAL A 254 -26.69 -3.82 19.78
N THR A 255 -26.36 -2.68 20.35
CA THR A 255 -26.91 -2.22 21.63
C THR A 255 -28.03 -1.21 21.36
N VAL A 256 -29.21 -1.43 21.91
CA VAL A 256 -30.37 -0.54 21.80
C VAL A 256 -30.83 -0.16 23.20
N ASP A 257 -30.78 1.13 23.54
CA ASP A 257 -31.12 1.67 24.86
C ASP A 257 -30.45 0.90 26.01
N GLY A 258 -29.15 0.58 25.84
CA GLY A 258 -28.34 -0.14 26.82
C GLY A 258 -28.53 -1.66 26.84
N ARG A 259 -29.37 -2.23 25.97
CA ARG A 259 -29.56 -3.69 25.86
C ARG A 259 -28.87 -4.25 24.63
N ASP A 260 -28.06 -5.31 24.85
CA ASP A 260 -27.29 -5.97 23.79
C ASP A 260 -28.09 -7.04 23.04
N TYR A 261 -27.89 -7.07 21.72
CA TYR A 261 -28.42 -8.02 20.78
C TYR A 261 -27.25 -8.57 19.94
N ASN A 262 -26.94 -9.86 20.12
CA ASN A 262 -25.77 -10.48 19.55
C ASN A 262 -26.09 -11.32 18.32
N LEU A 263 -25.39 -11.07 17.22
CA LEU A 263 -25.38 -11.91 16.06
C LEU A 263 -24.23 -12.91 16.18
N ASN A 264 -24.58 -14.19 16.25
CA ASN A 264 -23.64 -15.31 16.27
C ASN A 264 -23.51 -15.91 14.88
N LYS A 265 -22.39 -15.64 14.21
CA LYS A 265 -22.14 -16.15 12.85
C LYS A 265 -20.63 -16.24 12.58
N GLU A 266 -20.20 -17.42 12.11
CA GLU A 266 -18.90 -17.54 11.50
C GLU A 266 -18.87 -16.82 10.15
N PHE A 267 -17.81 -16.05 9.91
CA PHE A 267 -17.66 -15.30 8.68
C PHE A 267 -16.20 -15.14 8.27
N THR A 268 -15.92 -15.17 6.96
CA THR A 268 -14.59 -14.92 6.40
C THR A 268 -14.58 -13.60 5.62
N PHE A 269 -13.86 -12.62 6.12
CA PHE A 269 -13.58 -11.36 5.45
C PHE A 269 -12.51 -11.56 4.39
N GLN A 270 -12.79 -11.12 3.16
CA GLN A 270 -11.88 -11.23 2.02
C GLN A 270 -11.26 -9.87 1.68
N SER A 271 -9.97 -9.88 1.28
CA SER A 271 -9.26 -8.67 0.84
C SER A 271 -9.97 -7.98 -0.31
N GLY A 272 -10.13 -6.65 -0.22
CA GLY A 272 -10.74 -5.81 -1.25
C GLY A 272 -12.25 -6.02 -1.46
N LYS A 273 -12.92 -6.79 -0.58
CA LYS A 273 -14.36 -7.06 -0.70
C LYS A 273 -15.17 -6.27 0.33
N ARG A 274 -16.39 -5.89 -0.07
CA ARG A 274 -17.43 -5.35 0.81
C ARG A 274 -18.39 -6.44 1.19
N HIS A 275 -18.83 -6.44 2.46
CA HIS A 275 -19.75 -7.43 3.00
C HIS A 275 -20.84 -6.71 3.78
N THR A 276 -22.08 -6.85 3.32
CA THR A 276 -23.24 -6.24 3.98
C THR A 276 -23.91 -7.26 4.91
N PHE A 277 -24.17 -6.83 6.14
CA PHE A 277 -24.86 -7.58 7.18
C PHE A 277 -26.14 -6.83 7.56
N THR A 278 -27.31 -7.35 7.19
CA THR A 278 -28.58 -6.84 7.71
C THR A 278 -28.91 -7.56 9.02
N VAL A 279 -28.78 -6.87 10.14
CA VAL A 279 -29.06 -7.39 11.48
C VAL A 279 -30.48 -7.02 11.85
N THR A 280 -31.43 -7.98 11.78
CA THR A 280 -32.82 -7.78 12.15
C THR A 280 -32.99 -8.04 13.64
N LEU A 281 -33.36 -7.01 14.40
CA LEU A 281 -33.56 -7.09 15.84
C LEU A 281 -34.96 -7.62 16.17
N SER A 282 -35.07 -8.60 17.06
CA SER A 282 -36.35 -9.15 17.50
C SER A 282 -36.40 -9.30 19.02
N LYS A 283 -37.48 -8.86 19.65
CA LYS A 283 -37.80 -9.11 21.05
C LYS A 283 -38.63 -10.40 21.10
N THR A 284 -38.11 -11.44 21.75
CA THR A 284 -38.86 -12.66 22.04
C THR A 284 -39.16 -12.77 23.52
N SER A 285 -40.15 -13.58 23.93
CA SER A 285 -40.49 -13.83 25.32
C SER A 285 -39.37 -14.49 26.11
N ASN A 286 -38.42 -15.18 25.44
CA ASN A 286 -37.34 -15.97 26.04
C ASN A 286 -35.94 -15.50 25.68
N GLY A 287 -35.81 -14.31 25.15
CA GLY A 287 -34.51 -13.78 24.70
C GLY A 287 -34.56 -13.07 23.35
N VAL A 288 -33.41 -12.83 22.79
CA VAL A 288 -33.24 -12.07 21.53
C VAL A 288 -33.00 -13.03 20.40
N ASN A 289 -33.79 -12.93 19.33
CA ASN A 289 -33.47 -13.55 18.07
C ASN A 289 -32.92 -12.47 17.12
N VAL A 290 -31.71 -12.70 16.61
CA VAL A 290 -31.11 -11.91 15.54
C VAL A 290 -31.13 -12.78 14.30
N SER A 291 -31.79 -12.32 13.25
CA SER A 291 -31.80 -12.99 11.95
C SER A 291 -31.01 -12.16 10.93
N ILE A 292 -30.42 -12.84 9.96
CA ILE A 292 -29.69 -12.22 8.85
C ILE A 292 -30.63 -12.26 7.65
N GLY A 293 -30.82 -11.09 7.00
CA GLY A 293 -31.42 -11.04 5.68
C GLY A 293 -30.50 -11.70 4.63
N ALA A 294 -31.07 -12.02 3.48
CA ALA A 294 -30.26 -12.55 2.36
C ALA A 294 -29.12 -11.59 2.00
N TRP A 295 -28.02 -12.16 1.61
CA TRP A 295 -26.86 -11.41 1.14
C TRP A 295 -27.23 -10.67 -0.14
N GLU A 296 -26.97 -9.37 -0.19
CA GLU A 296 -26.80 -8.67 -1.45
C GLU A 296 -25.29 -8.67 -1.71
N ASP A 297 -24.84 -9.58 -2.56
CA ASP A 297 -23.52 -9.48 -3.17
C ASP A 297 -23.51 -8.19 -3.97
N ASP A 298 -22.62 -7.28 -3.61
CA ASP A 298 -22.27 -6.18 -4.49
C ASP A 298 -21.48 -6.84 -5.64
N GLU A 299 -22.20 -7.25 -6.71
CA GLU A 299 -21.68 -7.92 -7.92
C GLU A 299 -20.78 -6.99 -8.75
N ILE A 300 -19.97 -6.17 -8.10
CA ILE A 300 -18.97 -5.38 -8.79
C ILE A 300 -17.66 -6.17 -8.75
N ASP A 301 -17.43 -6.93 -9.80
CA ASP A 301 -16.11 -7.36 -10.20
C ASP A 301 -15.28 -6.09 -10.48
N ASN A 302 -14.42 -5.72 -9.54
CA ASN A 302 -13.50 -4.59 -9.66
C ASN A 302 -12.29 -4.93 -10.55
N GLY A 303 -12.37 -5.98 -11.37
CA GLY A 303 -11.45 -6.32 -12.43
C GLY A 303 -11.64 -5.40 -13.63
N GLY A 304 -10.96 -4.28 -13.67
CA GLY A 304 -10.82 -3.48 -14.88
C GLY A 304 -10.00 -4.25 -15.91
N THR A 305 -10.55 -4.49 -17.10
CA THR A 305 -9.78 -4.86 -18.29
C THR A 305 -8.82 -3.69 -18.57
N ALA A 306 -7.52 -3.92 -18.42
CA ALA A 306 -6.49 -3.05 -19.00
C ALA A 306 -6.49 -3.33 -20.51
N GLU A 307 -6.91 -2.37 -21.32
CA GLU A 307 -6.54 -2.25 -22.73
C GLU A 307 -5.17 -1.57 -22.85
#